data_6bc10f92232f2f1851f2bbf2049c2bbd
#
_entry.id   6bc10f92232f2f1851f2bbf2049c2bbd
#
_cell.length_a   1.000
_cell.length_b   1.000
_cell.length_c   1.000
_cell.angle_alpha   90.00
_cell.angle_beta   90.00
_cell.angle_gamma   90.00
#
_symmetry.space_group_name_H-M   'P 1'
#
loop_
_entity.id
_entity.type
_entity.pdbx_description
1 polymer ?
#
loop_
_entity_poly.entity_id
_entity_poly.type
_entity_poly.pdbx_seq_one_letter_code
_entity_poly.pdbx_strand_id
1 'polypeptide(L)'
;MCWASSKPPVRRIAIEGIYTYKVVYDYSEFLCDSLIMGFVYEYYKLYTQNKAIMPLCGARTNKWIIEEGFHSYRTWLTAKKAFESFSTDPSIRKRIKIVQCIIPKGTTFYINEKNEIVSNGIIITNSTKVLPPQKPSYPQKKIGFLVLLLTIIRGIVICFALFQLFKLIWHVLDK
;
A
#
# COMPACT_ATOMS: atom_id res chain seq x y z
N MET A 1 -4.28 -13.69 -11.85
CA MET A 1 -4.97 -13.46 -10.54
C MET A 1 -5.33 -11.99 -10.50
N CYS A 2 -6.61 -11.67 -10.46
CA CYS A 2 -7.06 -10.28 -10.34
C CYS A 2 -6.85 -9.82 -8.90
N TRP A 3 -6.43 -8.57 -8.72
CA TRP A 3 -6.38 -7.96 -7.40
C TRP A 3 -7.79 -7.91 -6.82
N ALA A 4 -7.95 -8.37 -5.60
CA ALA A 4 -9.25 -8.39 -4.93
C ALA A 4 -9.13 -7.93 -3.47
N SER A 5 -10.12 -7.19 -2.98
CA SER A 5 -10.19 -6.70 -1.62
C SER A 5 -11.59 -6.88 -1.05
N SER A 6 -11.69 -7.20 0.23
CA SER A 6 -12.95 -7.23 0.96
C SER A 6 -13.42 -5.83 1.38
N LYS A 7 -12.53 -4.84 1.33
CA LYS A 7 -12.80 -3.45 1.70
C LYS A 7 -12.73 -2.55 0.48
N PRO A 8 -13.46 -1.42 0.46
CA PRO A 8 -13.33 -0.42 -0.58
C PRO A 8 -11.86 0.02 -0.73
N PRO A 9 -11.32 -0.03 -1.94
CA PRO A 9 -9.92 0.34 -2.16
C PRO A 9 -9.73 1.85 -2.01
N VAL A 10 -8.68 2.23 -1.29
CA VAL A 10 -8.31 3.64 -1.13
C VAL A 10 -7.26 3.99 -2.18
N ARG A 11 -7.60 4.98 -3.02
CA ARG A 11 -6.67 5.55 -3.98
C ARG A 11 -5.54 6.27 -3.24
N ARG A 12 -4.31 6.01 -3.63
CA ARG A 12 -3.10 6.63 -3.09
C ARG A 12 -2.22 7.15 -4.22
N ILE A 13 -1.39 8.14 -3.91
CA ILE A 13 -0.37 8.66 -4.82
C ILE A 13 0.98 8.44 -4.14
N ALA A 14 1.93 7.91 -4.88
CA ALA A 14 3.29 7.73 -4.41
C ALA A 14 3.98 9.08 -4.24
N ILE A 15 4.30 9.47 -3.01
CA ILE A 15 4.99 10.73 -2.68
C ILE A 15 6.46 10.63 -3.09
N GLU A 16 7.02 9.43 -3.01
CA GLU A 16 8.37 9.06 -3.42
C GLU A 16 8.35 7.71 -4.15
N GLY A 17 9.48 7.25 -4.66
CA GLY A 17 9.58 5.91 -5.25
C GLY A 17 9.30 4.82 -4.20
N ILE A 18 8.33 3.95 -4.46
CA ILE A 18 7.95 2.86 -3.56
C ILE A 18 8.53 1.56 -4.08
N TYR A 19 9.38 0.92 -3.28
CA TYR A 19 9.89 -0.41 -3.60
C TYR A 19 8.83 -1.48 -3.34
N THR A 20 8.64 -2.32 -4.34
CA THR A 20 7.70 -3.46 -4.32
C THR A 20 8.37 -4.68 -4.93
N TYR A 21 7.67 -5.80 -4.97
CA TYR A 21 8.19 -7.06 -5.49
C TYR A 21 7.21 -7.64 -6.50
N LYS A 22 7.73 -8.26 -7.54
CA LYS A 22 6.93 -8.93 -8.58
C LYS A 22 7.47 -10.31 -8.84
N VAL A 23 6.58 -11.26 -9.04
CA VAL A 23 6.93 -12.59 -9.51
C VAL A 23 6.85 -12.56 -11.04
N VAL A 24 7.94 -12.90 -11.69
CA VAL A 24 8.09 -12.84 -13.15
C VAL A 24 8.68 -14.13 -13.69
N TYR A 25 8.41 -14.37 -14.97
CA TYR A 25 9.09 -15.40 -15.74
C TYR A 25 10.31 -14.75 -16.41
N ASP A 26 11.49 -15.30 -16.14
CA ASP A 26 12.75 -14.74 -16.60
C ASP A 26 13.13 -15.32 -17.95
N TYR A 27 13.24 -14.46 -18.96
CA TYR A 27 13.66 -14.89 -20.30
C TYR A 27 15.14 -14.67 -20.56
N SER A 28 15.66 -13.53 -20.07
CA SER A 28 17.05 -13.12 -20.31
C SER A 28 17.48 -12.08 -19.28
N GLU A 29 18.73 -11.62 -19.40
CA GLU A 29 19.25 -10.52 -18.58
C GLU A 29 18.51 -9.19 -18.78
N PHE A 30 17.77 -9.04 -19.89
CA PHE A 30 17.11 -7.79 -20.27
C PHE A 30 15.59 -7.86 -20.23
N LEU A 31 15.00 -9.08 -20.27
CA LEU A 31 13.57 -9.27 -20.46
C LEU A 31 12.98 -10.23 -19.43
N CYS A 32 11.82 -9.89 -18.91
CA CYS A 32 10.99 -10.79 -18.12
C CYS A 32 9.52 -10.65 -18.51
N ASP A 33 8.70 -11.63 -18.15
CA ASP A 33 7.28 -11.66 -18.47
C ASP A 33 6.43 -11.64 -17.20
N SER A 34 5.25 -11.05 -17.32
CA SER A 34 4.21 -11.15 -16.31
C SER A 34 3.58 -12.54 -16.35
N LEU A 35 3.66 -13.29 -15.25
CA LEU A 35 3.09 -14.64 -15.15
C LEU A 35 1.58 -14.72 -15.45
N ILE A 36 0.88 -13.61 -15.41
CA ILE A 36 -0.59 -13.60 -15.46
C ILE A 36 -1.11 -13.01 -16.77
N MET A 37 -0.47 -11.97 -17.27
CA MET A 37 -1.00 -11.18 -18.39
C MET A 37 -0.22 -11.36 -19.70
N GLY A 38 0.86 -12.16 -19.70
CA GLY A 38 1.71 -12.35 -20.89
C GLY A 38 2.37 -11.04 -21.35
N PHE A 39 2.53 -10.07 -20.48
CA PHE A 39 3.12 -8.78 -20.81
C PHE A 39 4.62 -8.84 -20.59
N VAL A 40 5.38 -8.60 -21.66
CA VAL A 40 6.85 -8.60 -21.61
C VAL A 40 7.37 -7.25 -21.10
N TYR A 41 8.26 -7.29 -20.12
CA TYR A 41 8.93 -6.13 -19.55
C TYR A 41 10.42 -6.14 -19.90
N GLU A 42 10.92 -4.99 -20.27
CA GLU A 42 12.36 -4.70 -20.25
C GLU A 42 12.74 -4.23 -18.84
N TYR A 43 13.86 -4.73 -18.31
CA TYR A 43 14.34 -4.25 -17.02
C TYR A 43 14.75 -2.79 -17.07
N TYR A 44 14.53 -2.07 -15.99
CA TYR A 44 14.84 -0.64 -15.81
C TYR A 44 14.06 0.33 -16.70
N LYS A 45 13.08 -0.15 -17.45
CA LYS A 45 12.18 0.67 -18.25
C LYS A 45 10.96 1.09 -17.43
N LEU A 46 10.56 2.34 -17.58
CA LEU A 46 9.30 2.84 -17.02
C LEU A 46 8.13 2.40 -17.89
N TYR A 47 7.19 1.72 -17.27
CA TYR A 47 5.88 1.39 -17.85
C TYR A 47 4.81 2.22 -17.18
N THR A 48 3.97 2.86 -17.97
CA THR A 48 2.84 3.65 -17.51
C THR A 48 1.59 3.25 -18.25
N GLN A 49 0.46 3.33 -17.57
CA GLN A 49 -0.85 3.14 -18.14
C GLN A 49 -1.60 4.47 -18.10
N ASN A 50 -2.01 4.97 -19.27
CA ASN A 50 -2.73 6.25 -19.39
C ASN A 50 -4.18 6.15 -18.88
N LYS A 51 -4.73 4.95 -18.85
CA LYS A 51 -6.09 4.71 -18.37
C LYS A 51 -6.13 4.73 -16.84
N ALA A 52 -7.11 5.41 -16.30
CA ALA A 52 -7.32 5.42 -14.86
C ALA A 52 -7.68 4.00 -14.36
N ILE A 53 -6.98 3.56 -13.31
CA ILE A 53 -7.32 2.31 -12.64
C ILE A 53 -8.65 2.53 -11.92
N MET A 54 -9.65 1.74 -12.26
CA MET A 54 -10.98 1.82 -11.65
C MET A 54 -11.28 0.54 -10.87
N PRO A 55 -11.47 0.64 -9.55
CA PRO A 55 -12.00 -0.47 -8.76
C PRO A 55 -13.46 -0.74 -9.10
N LEU A 56 -13.80 -1.99 -9.34
CA LEU A 56 -15.16 -2.46 -9.58
C LEU A 56 -15.62 -3.32 -8.41
N CYS A 57 -16.82 -3.07 -7.91
CA CYS A 57 -17.43 -3.95 -6.91
C CYS A 57 -18.17 -5.09 -7.63
N GLY A 58 -17.74 -6.32 -7.40
CA GLY A 58 -18.40 -7.49 -7.96
C GLY A 58 -19.74 -7.74 -7.26
N ALA A 59 -20.84 -7.56 -7.98
CA ALA A 59 -22.20 -7.67 -7.45
C ALA A 59 -22.51 -9.04 -6.79
N ARG A 60 -21.86 -10.11 -7.22
CA ARG A 60 -22.07 -11.46 -6.68
C ARG A 60 -21.14 -11.83 -5.51
N THR A 61 -19.99 -11.17 -5.37
CA THR A 61 -18.95 -11.59 -4.44
C THR A 61 -18.75 -10.61 -3.30
N ASN A 62 -19.35 -9.42 -3.34
CA ASN A 62 -19.08 -8.31 -2.45
C ASN A 62 -17.58 -7.98 -2.30
N LYS A 63 -16.80 -8.29 -3.33
CA LYS A 63 -15.37 -8.00 -3.37
C LYS A 63 -15.10 -6.90 -4.39
N TRP A 64 -14.21 -6.02 -4.02
CA TRP A 64 -13.64 -5.04 -4.93
C TRP A 64 -12.56 -5.69 -5.78
N ILE A 65 -12.61 -5.50 -7.08
CA ILE A 65 -11.69 -6.10 -8.05
C ILE A 65 -11.04 -4.97 -8.85
N ILE A 66 -9.75 -5.09 -9.10
CA ILE A 66 -9.03 -4.25 -10.05
C ILE A 66 -8.40 -5.19 -11.08
N GLU A 67 -8.85 -5.07 -12.33
CA GLU A 67 -8.40 -5.92 -13.43
C GLU A 67 -7.22 -5.30 -14.17
N GLU A 68 -7.22 -3.98 -14.28
CA GLU A 68 -6.20 -3.23 -15.03
C GLU A 68 -5.11 -2.71 -14.10
N GLY A 69 -3.92 -2.46 -14.64
CA GLY A 69 -2.77 -1.93 -13.92
C GLY A 69 -1.64 -2.92 -13.70
N PHE A 70 -0.55 -2.43 -13.13
CA PHE A 70 0.64 -3.23 -12.86
C PHE A 70 0.57 -3.83 -11.46
N HIS A 71 0.45 -5.14 -11.40
CA HIS A 71 0.36 -5.89 -10.14
C HIS A 71 1.73 -6.16 -9.56
N SER A 72 1.89 -5.92 -8.26
CA SER A 72 3.09 -6.20 -7.47
C SER A 72 2.72 -6.48 -6.01
N TYR A 73 3.70 -6.83 -5.20
CA TYR A 73 3.53 -7.13 -3.78
C TYR A 73 4.34 -6.14 -2.94
N ARG A 74 3.77 -5.67 -1.86
CA ARG A 74 4.42 -4.71 -0.98
C ARG A 74 5.65 -5.29 -0.28
N THR A 75 5.61 -6.58 0.07
CA THR A 75 6.67 -7.24 0.80
C THR A 75 7.20 -8.44 0.03
N TRP A 76 8.48 -8.74 0.23
CA TRP A 76 9.10 -9.94 -0.33
C TRP A 76 8.41 -11.23 0.14
N LEU A 77 7.99 -11.27 1.41
CA LEU A 77 7.29 -12.44 1.96
C LEU A 77 5.97 -12.72 1.24
N THR A 78 5.20 -11.68 0.91
CA THR A 78 3.96 -11.83 0.13
C THR A 78 4.25 -12.31 -1.28
N ALA A 79 5.28 -11.75 -1.93
CA ALA A 79 5.73 -12.20 -3.24
C ALA A 79 6.20 -13.65 -3.21
N LYS A 80 6.91 -14.07 -2.15
CA LYS A 80 7.37 -15.45 -1.96
C LYS A 80 6.19 -16.43 -1.84
N LYS A 81 5.16 -16.11 -1.06
CA LYS A 81 3.95 -16.92 -0.96
C LYS A 81 3.26 -17.06 -2.32
N ALA A 82 3.17 -15.98 -3.09
CA ALA A 82 2.65 -16.04 -4.44
C ALA A 82 3.53 -16.91 -5.35
N PHE A 83 4.85 -16.73 -5.32
CA PHE A 83 5.81 -17.56 -6.06
C PHE A 83 5.62 -19.05 -5.77
N GLU A 84 5.47 -19.44 -4.51
CA GLU A 84 5.26 -20.83 -4.09
C GLU A 84 3.96 -21.43 -4.64
N SER A 85 2.95 -20.58 -4.91
CA SER A 85 1.64 -21.00 -5.44
C SER A 85 1.57 -21.13 -6.97
N PHE A 86 2.56 -20.58 -7.71
CA PHE A 86 2.46 -20.51 -9.17
C PHE A 86 2.72 -21.80 -9.92
N SER A 87 3.62 -22.66 -9.46
CA SER A 87 3.88 -23.91 -10.14
C SER A 87 4.53 -24.93 -9.22
N THR A 88 4.06 -26.17 -9.36
CA THR A 88 4.71 -27.37 -8.80
C THR A 88 5.72 -27.99 -9.76
N ASP A 89 5.71 -27.59 -11.04
CA ASP A 89 6.63 -28.10 -12.06
C ASP A 89 8.03 -27.50 -11.86
N PRO A 90 9.07 -28.34 -11.60
CA PRO A 90 10.42 -27.86 -11.37
C PRO A 90 11.03 -27.13 -12.58
N SER A 91 10.66 -27.47 -13.81
CA SER A 91 11.18 -26.87 -15.03
C SER A 91 10.71 -25.43 -15.19
N ILE A 92 9.42 -25.17 -14.91
CA ILE A 92 8.81 -23.86 -14.89
C ILE A 92 9.35 -23.04 -13.72
N ARG A 93 9.47 -23.66 -12.55
CA ARG A 93 9.92 -23.00 -11.32
C ARG A 93 11.34 -22.44 -11.42
N LYS A 94 12.23 -23.09 -12.18
CA LYS A 94 13.60 -22.59 -12.42
C LYS A 94 13.65 -21.26 -13.17
N ARG A 95 12.61 -20.95 -13.96
CA ARG A 95 12.52 -19.72 -14.77
C ARG A 95 11.72 -18.63 -14.10
N ILE A 96 11.06 -18.92 -12.98
CA ILE A 96 10.30 -17.93 -12.21
C ILE A 96 11.22 -17.33 -11.16
N LYS A 97 11.23 -16.02 -11.04
CA LYS A 97 11.97 -15.31 -9.99
C LYS A 97 11.15 -14.18 -9.37
N ILE A 98 11.54 -13.78 -8.17
CA ILE A 98 11.03 -12.58 -7.53
C ILE A 98 12.01 -11.45 -7.82
N VAL A 99 11.52 -10.40 -8.46
CA VAL A 99 12.30 -9.20 -8.75
C VAL A 99 11.79 -8.01 -7.98
N GLN A 100 12.68 -7.08 -7.69
CA GLN A 100 12.29 -5.80 -7.12
C GLN A 100 11.70 -4.89 -8.19
N CYS A 101 10.70 -4.11 -7.82
CA CYS A 101 10.09 -3.10 -8.66
C CYS A 101 10.04 -1.77 -7.93
N ILE A 102 9.90 -0.70 -8.70
CA ILE A 102 9.72 0.66 -8.18
C ILE A 102 8.41 1.20 -8.75
N ILE A 103 7.52 1.63 -7.88
CA ILE A 103 6.38 2.47 -8.25
C ILE A 103 6.89 3.91 -8.22
N PRO A 104 6.93 4.61 -9.36
CA PRO A 104 7.52 5.94 -9.42
C PRO A 104 6.73 6.98 -8.62
N LYS A 105 7.40 8.03 -8.20
CA LYS A 105 6.77 9.21 -7.60
C LYS A 105 5.66 9.75 -8.52
N GLY A 106 4.56 10.18 -7.93
CA GLY A 106 3.39 10.70 -8.66
C GLY A 106 2.44 9.63 -9.19
N THR A 107 2.84 8.34 -9.13
CA THR A 107 2.03 7.22 -9.60
C THR A 107 0.86 6.94 -8.68
N THR A 108 -0.33 6.76 -9.26
CA THR A 108 -1.50 6.27 -8.51
C THR A 108 -1.39 4.78 -8.25
N PHE A 109 -1.72 4.36 -7.02
CA PHE A 109 -1.75 2.95 -6.65
C PHE A 109 -2.83 2.63 -5.64
N TYR A 110 -3.16 1.34 -5.54
CA TYR A 110 -4.07 0.75 -4.56
C TYR A 110 -3.36 -0.40 -3.85
N ILE A 111 -3.67 -0.61 -2.58
CA ILE A 111 -3.14 -1.73 -1.79
C ILE A 111 -4.29 -2.41 -1.05
N ASN A 112 -4.31 -3.74 -1.05
CA ASN A 112 -5.31 -4.52 -0.30
C ASN A 112 -4.73 -5.02 1.05
N GLU A 113 -5.58 -5.70 1.80
CA GLU A 113 -5.27 -6.31 3.10
C GLU A 113 -4.21 -7.41 3.02
N LYS A 114 -3.99 -7.98 1.84
CA LYS A 114 -2.96 -9.00 1.58
C LYS A 114 -1.62 -8.41 1.15
N ASN A 115 -1.47 -7.09 1.19
CA ASN A 115 -0.28 -6.38 0.69
C ASN A 115 -0.01 -6.58 -0.81
N GLU A 116 -1.05 -6.85 -1.60
CA GLU A 116 -0.98 -6.81 -3.06
C GLU A 116 -1.23 -5.37 -3.51
N ILE A 117 -0.44 -4.92 -4.46
CA ILE A 117 -0.49 -3.55 -4.99
C ILE A 117 -0.84 -3.58 -6.47
N VAL A 118 -1.70 -2.65 -6.89
CA VAL A 118 -1.92 -2.32 -8.29
C VAL A 118 -1.61 -0.85 -8.51
N SER A 119 -0.80 -0.56 -9.52
CA SER A 119 -0.36 0.80 -9.85
C SER A 119 -0.52 1.10 -11.34
N ASN A 120 -0.64 2.37 -11.69
CA ASN A 120 -0.64 2.80 -13.08
C ASN A 120 0.76 3.12 -13.64
N GLY A 121 1.80 2.84 -12.87
CA GLY A 121 3.19 2.94 -13.32
C GLY A 121 4.12 2.03 -12.53
N ILE A 122 5.09 1.41 -13.21
CA ILE A 122 6.05 0.50 -12.61
C ILE A 122 7.37 0.52 -13.38
N ILE A 123 8.47 0.35 -12.66
CA ILE A 123 9.79 0.03 -13.20
C ILE A 123 10.20 -1.30 -12.60
N ILE A 124 10.55 -2.27 -13.42
CA ILE A 124 11.04 -3.57 -12.97
C ILE A 124 12.56 -3.55 -12.98
N THR A 125 13.18 -3.88 -11.85
CA THR A 125 14.63 -3.96 -11.74
C THR A 125 15.07 -5.42 -11.79
N ASN A 126 16.26 -5.70 -12.30
CA ASN A 126 16.82 -7.05 -12.29
C ASN A 126 17.44 -7.41 -10.91
N SER A 127 17.06 -6.68 -9.87
CA SER A 127 17.57 -6.93 -8.53
C SER A 127 16.73 -7.98 -7.80
N THR A 128 17.36 -9.10 -7.49
CA THR A 128 16.80 -10.10 -6.56
C THR A 128 17.15 -9.79 -5.10
N LYS A 129 17.91 -8.71 -4.85
CA LYS A 129 18.29 -8.30 -3.51
C LYS A 129 17.07 -7.87 -2.73
N VAL A 130 16.81 -8.53 -1.64
CA VAL A 130 15.86 -8.09 -0.63
C VAL A 130 16.44 -6.85 0.02
N LEU A 131 15.99 -5.67 -0.38
CA LEU A 131 16.27 -4.49 0.44
C LEU A 131 15.59 -4.69 1.79
N PRO A 132 16.24 -4.30 2.89
CA PRO A 132 15.59 -4.32 4.19
C PRO A 132 14.26 -3.58 4.05
N PRO A 133 13.18 -4.05 4.72
CA PRO A 133 11.88 -3.41 4.63
C PRO A 133 12.08 -1.94 4.97
N GLN A 134 11.92 -1.08 3.98
CA GLN A 134 11.87 0.35 4.24
C GLN A 134 10.73 0.52 5.23
N LYS A 135 11.05 1.02 6.42
CA LYS A 135 10.03 1.50 7.35
C LYS A 135 9.12 2.37 6.50
N PRO A 136 7.81 2.09 6.46
CA PRO A 136 6.91 2.91 5.68
C PRO A 136 7.14 4.35 6.11
N SER A 137 7.70 5.14 5.23
CA SER A 137 7.81 6.59 5.39
C SER A 137 6.43 7.21 5.15
N TYR A 138 5.40 6.61 5.75
CA TYR A 138 4.18 7.36 5.94
C TYR A 138 4.56 8.48 6.89
N PRO A 139 4.33 9.75 6.52
CA PRO A 139 4.36 10.77 7.51
C PRO A 139 3.42 10.28 8.61
N GLN A 140 4.01 9.76 9.68
CA GLN A 140 3.29 9.51 10.93
C GLN A 140 2.64 10.86 11.18
N LYS A 141 1.32 10.95 10.90
CA LYS A 141 0.58 12.16 11.20
C LYS A 141 0.90 12.46 12.66
N LYS A 142 1.76 13.46 12.91
CA LYS A 142 1.93 14.08 14.22
C LYS A 142 0.61 14.68 14.76
N ILE A 143 -0.47 14.42 14.03
CA ILE A 143 -1.86 14.76 14.35
C ILE A 143 -2.28 14.12 15.68
N GLY A 144 -1.80 12.90 16.01
CA GLY A 144 -2.17 12.25 17.26
C GLY A 144 -1.67 13.02 18.49
N PHE A 145 -0.45 13.53 18.45
CA PHE A 145 0.10 14.31 19.59
C PHE A 145 -0.60 15.67 19.72
N LEU A 146 -0.84 16.35 18.59
CA LEU A 146 -1.52 17.65 18.62
C LEU A 146 -2.97 17.52 19.07
N VAL A 147 -3.70 16.50 18.60
CA VAL A 147 -5.07 16.22 19.03
C VAL A 147 -5.12 15.84 20.50
N LEU A 148 -4.19 15.00 20.98
CA LEU A 148 -4.08 14.64 22.40
C LEU A 148 -3.80 15.89 23.25
N LEU A 149 -2.87 16.75 22.84
CA LEU A 149 -2.52 17.98 23.53
C LEU A 149 -3.71 18.94 23.61
N LEU A 150 -4.43 19.13 22.52
CA LEU A 150 -5.64 19.97 22.48
C LEU A 150 -6.76 19.41 23.36
N THR A 151 -6.90 18.08 23.43
CA THR A 151 -7.90 17.44 24.30
C THR A 151 -7.57 17.64 25.78
N ILE A 152 -6.30 17.55 26.16
CA ILE A 152 -5.82 17.80 27.52
C ILE A 152 -6.05 19.27 27.92
N ILE A 153 -5.66 20.22 27.04
CA ILE A 153 -5.87 21.66 27.29
C ILE A 153 -7.36 21.98 27.48
N ARG A 154 -8.22 21.40 26.64
CA ARG A 154 -9.67 21.57 26.74
C ARG A 154 -10.23 21.03 28.06
N GLY A 155 -9.73 19.89 28.53
CA GLY A 155 -10.07 19.30 29.83
C GLY A 155 -9.68 20.21 30.99
N ILE A 156 -8.49 20.78 30.98
CA ILE A 156 -7.98 21.69 32.03
C ILE A 156 -8.85 22.96 32.09
N VAL A 157 -9.20 23.55 30.93
CA VAL A 157 -10.06 24.75 30.87
C VAL A 157 -11.44 24.49 31.46
N ILE A 158 -12.05 23.35 31.15
CA ILE A 158 -13.36 22.95 31.70
C ILE A 158 -13.27 22.76 33.21
N CYS A 159 -12.27 22.06 33.72
CA CYS A 159 -12.07 21.86 35.16
C CYS A 159 -11.89 23.18 35.89
N PHE A 160 -11.13 24.11 35.33
CA PHE A 160 -10.92 25.42 35.89
C PHE A 160 -12.22 26.25 35.94
N ALA A 161 -13.00 26.23 34.87
CA ALA A 161 -14.31 26.92 34.82
C ALA A 161 -15.27 26.36 35.88
N LEU A 162 -15.35 25.04 36.02
CA LEU A 162 -16.19 24.37 37.03
C LEU A 162 -15.73 24.73 38.47
N PHE A 163 -14.42 24.80 38.70
CA PHE A 163 -13.87 25.21 40.01
C PHE A 163 -14.26 26.65 40.36
N GLN A 164 -14.19 27.58 39.39
CA GLN A 164 -14.61 28.98 39.64
C GLN A 164 -16.12 29.07 39.89
N LEU A 165 -16.92 28.32 39.17
CA LEU A 165 -18.37 28.25 39.37
C LEU A 165 -18.72 27.71 40.78
N PHE A 166 -18.03 26.66 41.22
CA PHE A 166 -18.20 26.10 42.55
C PHE A 166 -17.85 27.08 43.64
N LYS A 167 -16.74 27.83 43.49
CA LYS A 167 -16.32 28.86 44.41
C LYS A 167 -17.35 30.00 44.51
N LEU A 168 -17.97 30.37 43.39
CA LEU A 168 -19.00 31.39 43.35
C LEU A 168 -20.26 30.93 44.07
N ILE A 169 -20.70 29.70 43.82
CA ILE A 169 -21.87 29.10 44.53
C ILE A 169 -21.62 29.03 46.03
N TRP A 170 -20.43 28.60 46.44
CA TRP A 170 -20.07 28.50 47.85
C TRP A 170 -20.14 29.88 48.53
N HIS A 171 -19.64 30.91 47.87
CA HIS A 171 -19.66 32.24 48.40
C HIS A 171 -21.06 32.87 48.52
N VAL A 172 -22.03 32.38 47.71
CA VAL A 172 -23.44 32.78 47.77
C VAL A 172 -24.19 32.02 48.87
N LEU A 173 -23.81 30.78 49.17
CA LEU A 173 -24.47 29.94 50.19
C LEU A 173 -23.97 30.23 51.62
N ASP A 174 -22.83 30.88 51.77
CA ASP A 174 -22.19 31.18 53.04
C ASP A 174 -22.55 32.61 53.58
N LYS A 175 -23.53 33.25 52.86
CA LYS A 175 -24.14 34.51 53.29
C LYS A 175 -25.59 34.32 53.76
#